data_c6e536001c837b8f4e38a02509ecf526
#
_entry.id   c6e536001c837b8f4e38a02509ecf526
#
_cell.length_a   1.000
_cell.length_b   1.000
_cell.length_c   1.000
_cell.angle_alpha   90.00
_cell.angle_beta   90.00
_cell.angle_gamma   90.00
#
_symmetry.space_group_name_H-M   'P 1'
#
loop_
_entity.id
_entity.type
_entity.pdbx_description
1 polymer ?
#
loop_
_entity_poly.entity_id
_entity_poly.type
_entity_poly.pdbx_seq_one_letter_code
_entity_poly.pdbx_strand_id
1 'polypeptide(L)'
;QFENELNWKVHFEATGPEIYTQMNCQIDCFISGIGTGGTIGGVARYLKKSQKLYDLDVCVADPQGSGFFNRIRHGVMYDHLEKEGSRRRHQVDTLVEGVGLNRITKNFGVNEKYIDYAYRIKDKNALQMARWLSNHDGLFLGSSSCINACSVVDYVREFKLQGSGKNIVFIACDSGSRHLSKFWKEALNIEEAALINSLDELI
;
A
#
# COMPACT_ATOMS: atom_id res chain seq x y z
N GLN A 1 -1.56 3.43 -19.30
CA GLN A 1 -1.38 4.05 -17.96
C GLN A 1 -0.06 3.63 -17.28
N PHE A 2 0.41 2.43 -17.51
CA PHE A 2 1.60 1.87 -16.83
C PHE A 2 2.93 2.47 -17.31
N GLU A 3 2.99 2.93 -18.56
CA GLU A 3 4.22 3.37 -19.22
C GLU A 3 4.26 4.89 -19.49
N ASN A 4 3.12 5.59 -19.34
CA ASN A 4 3.05 7.02 -19.56
C ASN A 4 3.52 7.78 -18.33
N GLU A 5 4.56 8.59 -18.48
CA GLU A 5 5.16 9.37 -17.38
C GLU A 5 4.23 10.44 -16.80
N LEU A 6 3.21 10.88 -17.51
CA LEU A 6 2.21 11.81 -16.97
C LEU A 6 1.53 11.21 -15.72
N ASN A 7 1.47 9.88 -15.62
CA ASN A 7 0.88 9.21 -14.46
C ASN A 7 1.62 9.57 -13.16
N TRP A 8 2.95 9.43 -13.09
CA TRP A 8 3.68 9.81 -11.88
C TRP A 8 3.84 11.34 -11.76
N LYS A 9 3.90 12.07 -12.88
CA LYS A 9 4.08 13.53 -12.87
C LYS A 9 2.93 14.27 -12.21
N VAL A 10 1.68 13.87 -12.46
CA VAL A 10 0.51 14.48 -11.81
C VAL A 10 0.57 14.32 -10.28
N HIS A 11 1.04 13.18 -9.79
CA HIS A 11 1.21 12.99 -8.35
C HIS A 11 2.41 13.76 -7.78
N PHE A 12 3.45 13.96 -8.58
CA PHE A 12 4.58 14.81 -8.22
C PHE A 12 4.18 16.29 -8.14
N GLU A 13 3.33 16.76 -9.07
CA GLU A 13 2.97 18.17 -9.20
C GLU A 13 1.76 18.58 -8.34
N ALA A 14 0.90 17.62 -7.98
CA ALA A 14 -0.33 17.88 -7.22
C ALA A 14 -0.40 17.11 -5.91
N THR A 15 -0.48 15.77 -5.94
CA THR A 15 -0.73 14.95 -4.74
C THR A 15 0.37 15.08 -3.69
N GLY A 16 1.63 15.07 -4.10
CA GLY A 16 2.78 15.24 -3.20
C GLY A 16 2.78 16.59 -2.48
N PRO A 17 2.67 17.72 -3.20
CA PRO A 17 2.52 19.04 -2.60
C PRO A 17 1.33 19.17 -1.65
N GLU A 18 0.17 18.62 -2.03
CA GLU A 18 -1.04 18.63 -1.21
C GLU A 18 -0.83 17.91 0.12
N ILE A 19 -0.34 16.66 0.08
CA ILE A 19 -0.02 15.87 1.29
C ILE A 19 0.96 16.64 2.18
N TYR A 20 2.05 17.15 1.61
CA TYR A 20 3.09 17.87 2.36
C TYR A 20 2.53 19.09 3.08
N THR A 21 1.68 19.87 2.40
CA THR A 21 1.03 21.04 2.97
C THR A 21 0.03 20.68 4.06
N GLN A 22 -0.83 19.69 3.82
CA GLN A 22 -1.84 19.22 4.79
C GLN A 22 -1.21 18.67 6.07
N MET A 23 -0.03 18.08 5.95
CA MET A 23 0.73 17.57 7.09
C MET A 23 1.60 18.64 7.78
N ASN A 24 1.43 19.93 7.45
CA ASN A 24 2.26 21.01 7.98
C ASN A 24 3.77 20.72 7.83
N CYS A 25 4.15 20.10 6.70
CA CYS A 25 5.53 19.72 6.37
C CYS A 25 6.16 18.67 7.32
N GLN A 26 5.35 17.98 8.11
CA GLN A 26 5.80 16.99 9.10
C GLN A 26 5.31 15.60 8.72
N ILE A 27 6.12 14.87 7.98
CA ILE A 27 5.85 13.49 7.54
C ILE A 27 7.09 12.65 7.83
N ASP A 28 6.92 11.55 8.56
CA ASP A 28 8.00 10.60 8.87
C ASP A 28 7.95 9.36 7.98
N CYS A 29 6.74 8.95 7.55
CA CYS A 29 6.57 7.82 6.66
C CYS A 29 5.40 8.05 5.69
N PHE A 30 5.58 7.61 4.43
CA PHE A 30 4.53 7.59 3.40
C PHE A 30 4.32 6.17 2.87
N ILE A 31 3.07 5.69 2.88
CA ILE A 31 2.71 4.32 2.51
C ILE A 31 1.69 4.31 1.37
N SER A 32 1.93 3.49 0.34
CA SER A 32 0.99 3.27 -0.76
C SER A 32 1.23 1.93 -1.44
N GLY A 33 0.16 1.30 -1.91
CA GLY A 33 0.24 0.16 -2.83
C GLY A 33 0.73 0.55 -4.22
N ILE A 34 1.14 -0.45 -5.00
CA ILE A 34 1.60 -0.28 -6.38
C ILE A 34 0.64 -0.98 -7.34
N GLY A 35 -0.11 -0.18 -8.11
CA GLY A 35 -0.71 -0.60 -9.37
C GLY A 35 0.19 -0.17 -10.52
N THR A 36 0.03 1.06 -11.01
CA THR A 36 0.91 1.63 -12.03
C THR A 36 2.26 2.10 -11.48
N GLY A 37 2.36 2.33 -10.17
CA GLY A 37 3.51 2.95 -9.52
C GLY A 37 3.52 4.48 -9.61
N GLY A 38 2.50 5.08 -10.21
CA GLY A 38 2.44 6.53 -10.40
C GLY A 38 2.30 7.29 -9.10
N THR A 39 1.34 6.91 -8.26
CA THR A 39 1.06 7.59 -6.99
C THR A 39 2.27 7.55 -6.05
N ILE A 40 2.73 6.37 -5.71
CA ILE A 40 3.87 6.23 -4.79
C ILE A 40 5.13 6.87 -5.36
N GLY A 41 5.41 6.66 -6.66
CA GLY A 41 6.58 7.21 -7.33
C GLY A 41 6.57 8.73 -7.38
N GLY A 42 5.44 9.34 -7.75
CA GLY A 42 5.29 10.80 -7.84
C GLY A 42 5.40 11.48 -6.49
N VAL A 43 4.68 10.98 -5.48
CA VAL A 43 4.70 11.52 -4.11
C VAL A 43 6.08 11.35 -3.48
N ALA A 44 6.67 10.15 -3.52
CA ALA A 44 8.00 9.89 -2.98
C ALA A 44 9.07 10.80 -3.58
N ARG A 45 9.05 10.94 -4.91
CA ARG A 45 9.96 11.83 -5.62
C ARG A 45 9.79 13.29 -5.19
N TYR A 46 8.56 13.76 -5.00
CA TYR A 46 8.29 15.10 -4.52
C TYR A 46 8.85 15.31 -3.11
N LEU A 47 8.49 14.43 -2.19
CA LEU A 47 8.89 14.56 -0.79
C LEU A 47 10.42 14.45 -0.62
N LYS A 48 11.06 13.44 -1.20
CA LYS A 48 12.50 13.22 -1.04
C LYS A 48 13.37 14.14 -1.89
N LYS A 49 12.99 14.38 -3.17
CA LYS A 49 13.82 15.17 -4.07
C LYS A 49 13.56 16.65 -3.97
N SER A 50 12.27 17.08 -3.98
CA SER A 50 11.92 18.50 -4.01
C SER A 50 11.95 19.11 -2.62
N GLN A 51 11.40 18.42 -1.62
CA GLN A 51 11.39 18.89 -0.23
C GLN A 51 12.61 18.46 0.58
N LYS A 52 13.47 17.60 -0.01
CA LYS A 52 14.72 17.12 0.61
C LYS A 52 14.49 16.38 1.94
N LEU A 53 13.35 15.71 2.09
CA LEU A 53 13.06 14.89 3.26
C LEU A 53 13.80 13.55 3.14
N TYR A 54 15.10 13.54 3.35
CA TYR A 54 15.92 12.35 3.16
C TYR A 54 15.70 11.29 4.24
N ASP A 55 15.24 11.70 5.42
CA ASP A 55 14.94 10.81 6.55
C ASP A 55 13.49 10.29 6.52
N LEU A 56 12.70 10.68 5.51
CA LEU A 56 11.37 10.15 5.26
C LEU A 56 11.46 8.70 4.78
N ASP A 57 10.74 7.80 5.41
CA ASP A 57 10.55 6.44 4.89
C ASP A 57 9.41 6.36 3.90
N VAL A 58 9.63 5.71 2.76
CA VAL A 58 8.59 5.40 1.78
C VAL A 58 8.40 3.89 1.69
N CYS A 59 7.18 3.44 2.02
CA CYS A 59 6.88 2.02 2.13
C CYS A 59 5.83 1.58 1.09
N VAL A 60 6.05 0.42 0.52
CA VAL A 60 5.08 -0.24 -0.37
C VAL A 60 4.22 -1.21 0.43
N ALA A 61 2.91 -1.07 0.29
CA ALA A 61 1.94 -2.09 0.68
C ALA A 61 1.73 -3.03 -0.51
N ASP A 62 2.22 -4.27 -0.41
CA ASP A 62 2.18 -5.24 -1.50
C ASP A 62 1.25 -6.41 -1.16
N PRO A 63 0.23 -6.72 -1.99
CA PRO A 63 -0.64 -7.85 -1.72
C PRO A 63 0.10 -9.18 -1.94
N GLN A 64 -0.40 -10.25 -1.34
CA GLN A 64 0.10 -11.60 -1.59
C GLN A 64 0.12 -11.92 -3.09
N GLY A 65 1.12 -12.67 -3.54
CA GLY A 65 1.30 -13.05 -4.95
C GLY A 65 1.93 -11.97 -5.83
N SER A 66 2.10 -10.75 -5.34
CA SER A 66 2.81 -9.67 -6.04
C SER A 66 4.32 -9.71 -5.78
N GLY A 67 5.11 -9.31 -6.76
CA GLY A 67 6.56 -9.35 -6.69
C GLY A 67 7.25 -8.11 -6.12
N PHE A 68 6.53 -7.04 -5.80
CA PHE A 68 7.17 -5.79 -5.35
C PHE A 68 7.82 -5.91 -3.98
N PHE A 69 7.24 -6.67 -3.06
CA PHE A 69 7.89 -6.95 -1.79
C PHE A 69 9.29 -7.54 -1.97
N ASN A 70 9.40 -8.61 -2.77
CA ASN A 70 10.69 -9.24 -3.06
C ASN A 70 11.61 -8.32 -3.87
N ARG A 71 11.05 -7.51 -4.77
CA ARG A 71 11.85 -6.54 -5.53
C ARG A 71 12.54 -5.54 -4.62
N ILE A 72 11.82 -4.98 -3.67
CA ILE A 72 12.34 -3.92 -2.79
C ILE A 72 13.24 -4.51 -1.71
N ARG A 73 12.83 -5.62 -1.08
CA ARG A 73 13.59 -6.23 0.01
C ARG A 73 14.80 -7.05 -0.45
N HIS A 74 14.72 -7.65 -1.65
CA HIS A 74 15.70 -8.64 -2.13
C HIS A 74 16.22 -8.38 -3.56
N GLY A 75 15.74 -7.36 -4.25
CA GLY A 75 16.16 -7.01 -5.60
C GLY A 75 15.57 -7.89 -6.72
N VAL A 76 14.68 -8.83 -6.41
CA VAL A 76 14.13 -9.81 -7.38
C VAL A 76 12.63 -9.62 -7.55
N MET A 77 12.19 -9.34 -8.79
CA MET A 77 10.76 -9.20 -9.12
C MET A 77 10.12 -10.58 -9.31
N TYR A 78 9.80 -11.24 -8.22
CA TYR A 78 9.23 -12.60 -8.18
C TYR A 78 8.41 -12.81 -6.91
N ASP A 79 7.33 -13.59 -7.01
CA ASP A 79 6.62 -14.15 -5.86
C ASP A 79 6.43 -15.66 -6.03
N HIS A 80 6.59 -16.44 -4.96
CA HIS A 80 6.49 -17.90 -4.97
C HIS A 80 5.09 -18.42 -5.33
N LEU A 81 4.05 -17.58 -5.23
CA LEU A 81 2.69 -17.89 -5.65
C LEU A 81 2.46 -17.61 -7.14
N GLU A 82 3.48 -17.11 -7.86
CA GLU A 82 3.40 -16.93 -9.30
C GLU A 82 3.34 -18.31 -9.98
N LYS A 83 2.22 -18.59 -10.64
CA LYS A 83 2.05 -19.84 -11.40
C LYS A 83 2.77 -19.75 -12.73
N GLU A 84 3.86 -20.49 -12.91
CA GLU A 84 4.52 -20.65 -14.20
C GLU A 84 3.54 -21.17 -15.26
N GLY A 85 3.61 -20.59 -16.46
CA GLY A 85 2.84 -21.04 -17.63
C GLY A 85 1.41 -20.52 -17.73
N SER A 86 0.89 -19.76 -16.77
CA SER A 86 -0.41 -19.13 -16.93
C SER A 86 -0.32 -17.96 -17.95
N ARG A 87 -1.25 -17.93 -18.92
CA ARG A 87 -1.35 -16.82 -19.89
C ARG A 87 -1.64 -15.45 -19.23
N ARG A 88 -1.87 -15.43 -17.93
CA ARG A 88 -2.22 -14.25 -17.13
C ARG A 88 -1.10 -13.87 -16.16
N ARG A 89 0.14 -13.87 -16.61
CA ARG A 89 1.34 -13.48 -15.82
C ARG A 89 1.26 -12.12 -15.12
N HIS A 90 0.23 -11.31 -15.40
CA HIS A 90 0.07 -9.97 -14.86
C HIS A 90 -1.07 -9.90 -13.82
N GLN A 91 -1.75 -11.01 -13.53
CA GLN A 91 -2.78 -11.07 -12.51
C GLN A 91 -2.24 -11.75 -11.27
N VAL A 92 -2.26 -11.02 -10.19
CA VAL A 92 -1.94 -11.50 -8.85
C VAL A 92 -3.17 -12.22 -8.28
N ASP A 93 -2.98 -13.38 -7.68
CA ASP A 93 -4.06 -14.14 -7.05
C ASP A 93 -4.32 -13.60 -5.64
N THR A 94 -5.11 -12.53 -5.57
CA THR A 94 -5.48 -11.84 -4.34
C THR A 94 -6.93 -11.32 -4.42
N LEU A 95 -7.54 -11.11 -3.26
CA LEU A 95 -8.83 -10.41 -3.14
C LEU A 95 -8.69 -8.89 -3.30
N VAL A 96 -7.46 -8.39 -3.17
CA VAL A 96 -7.15 -6.97 -3.28
C VAL A 96 -7.17 -6.56 -4.75
N GLU A 97 -7.86 -5.47 -5.06
CA GLU A 97 -8.02 -4.97 -6.42
C GLU A 97 -7.20 -3.70 -6.66
N GLY A 98 -6.74 -3.52 -7.90
CA GLY A 98 -6.07 -2.30 -8.36
C GLY A 98 -4.59 -2.19 -8.04
N VAL A 99 -4.02 -3.08 -7.24
CA VAL A 99 -2.60 -3.11 -6.85
C VAL A 99 -2.03 -4.52 -6.93
N GLY A 100 -0.70 -4.60 -6.99
CA GLY A 100 0.03 -5.86 -7.11
C GLY A 100 0.29 -6.26 -8.56
N LEU A 101 1.56 -6.47 -8.91
CA LEU A 101 2.03 -6.89 -10.22
C LEU A 101 3.28 -7.76 -10.09
N ASN A 102 3.57 -8.52 -11.17
CA ASN A 102 4.80 -9.28 -11.32
C ASN A 102 5.68 -8.75 -12.46
N ARG A 103 5.61 -7.45 -12.71
CA ARG A 103 6.48 -6.74 -13.63
C ARG A 103 6.77 -5.30 -13.17
N ILE A 104 7.93 -4.80 -13.53
CA ILE A 104 8.29 -3.40 -13.30
C ILE A 104 7.62 -2.54 -14.37
N THR A 105 6.83 -1.55 -13.93
CA THR A 105 6.27 -0.52 -14.82
C THR A 105 7.28 0.61 -14.99
N LYS A 106 7.16 1.39 -16.07
CA LYS A 106 8.02 2.56 -16.27
C LYS A 106 7.83 3.60 -15.16
N ASN A 107 6.57 3.82 -14.71
CA ASN A 107 6.25 4.76 -13.65
C ASN A 107 6.90 4.40 -12.31
N PHE A 108 6.97 3.11 -11.98
CA PHE A 108 7.67 2.64 -10.81
C PHE A 108 9.20 2.72 -11.00
N GLY A 109 9.73 2.14 -12.08
CA GLY A 109 11.17 1.99 -12.30
C GLY A 109 11.95 3.31 -12.26
N VAL A 110 11.39 4.39 -12.82
CA VAL A 110 12.05 5.72 -12.78
C VAL A 110 12.04 6.38 -11.39
N ASN A 111 11.25 5.85 -10.47
CA ASN A 111 11.07 6.38 -9.11
C ASN A 111 11.48 5.38 -8.01
N GLU A 112 11.82 4.14 -8.35
CA GLU A 112 12.15 3.05 -7.42
C GLU A 112 13.18 3.46 -6.35
N LYS A 113 14.15 4.26 -6.73
CA LYS A 113 15.22 4.76 -5.85
C LYS A 113 14.75 5.64 -4.68
N TYR A 114 13.50 6.05 -4.66
CA TYR A 114 12.88 6.84 -3.57
C TYR A 114 12.09 5.96 -2.61
N ILE A 115 12.07 4.64 -2.80
CA ILE A 115 11.32 3.67 -2.01
C ILE A 115 12.30 2.91 -1.11
N ASP A 116 11.98 2.78 0.16
CA ASP A 116 12.88 2.23 1.17
C ASP A 116 12.46 0.84 1.63
N TYR A 117 11.15 0.62 1.86
CA TYR A 117 10.63 -0.60 2.45
C TYR A 117 9.43 -1.15 1.69
N ALA A 118 9.10 -2.40 1.94
CA ALA A 118 7.87 -3.03 1.48
C ALA A 118 7.36 -4.02 2.51
N TYR A 119 6.03 -4.14 2.58
CA TYR A 119 5.32 -5.08 3.45
C TYR A 119 4.40 -5.94 2.60
N ARG A 120 4.49 -7.26 2.79
CA ARG A 120 3.62 -8.22 2.11
C ARG A 120 2.39 -8.48 2.95
N ILE A 121 1.23 -8.08 2.45
CA ILE A 121 -0.03 -8.20 3.17
C ILE A 121 -0.84 -9.38 2.63
N LYS A 122 -1.21 -10.28 3.53
CA LYS A 122 -2.11 -11.40 3.23
C LYS A 122 -3.55 -10.91 3.09
N ASP A 123 -4.33 -11.55 2.22
CA ASP A 123 -5.75 -11.22 2.05
C ASP A 123 -6.53 -11.28 3.37
N LYS A 124 -6.24 -12.27 4.22
CA LYS A 124 -6.84 -12.40 5.56
C LYS A 124 -6.67 -11.12 6.38
N ASN A 125 -5.46 -10.55 6.39
CA ASN A 125 -5.17 -9.33 7.16
C ASN A 125 -5.89 -8.12 6.59
N ALA A 126 -5.98 -8.01 5.26
CA ALA A 126 -6.74 -6.95 4.60
C ALA A 126 -8.22 -7.00 4.96
N LEU A 127 -8.83 -8.19 5.00
CA LEU A 127 -10.22 -8.40 5.40
C LEU A 127 -10.47 -8.02 6.88
N GLN A 128 -9.58 -8.44 7.78
CA GLN A 128 -9.63 -8.06 9.20
C GLN A 128 -9.49 -6.54 9.39
N MET A 129 -8.55 -5.92 8.70
CA MET A 129 -8.36 -4.46 8.72
C MET A 129 -9.60 -3.71 8.21
N ALA A 130 -10.27 -4.21 7.16
CA ALA A 130 -11.50 -3.62 6.65
C ALA A 130 -12.59 -3.58 7.74
N ARG A 131 -12.78 -4.70 8.45
CA ARG A 131 -13.74 -4.79 9.56
C ARG A 131 -13.32 -3.91 10.74
N TRP A 132 -12.03 -3.90 11.08
CA TRP A 132 -11.48 -3.05 12.13
C TRP A 132 -11.77 -1.57 11.86
N LEU A 133 -11.36 -1.04 10.71
CA LEU A 133 -11.53 0.36 10.34
C LEU A 133 -13.02 0.77 10.30
N SER A 134 -13.87 -0.12 9.80
CA SER A 134 -15.32 0.12 9.77
C SER A 134 -15.93 0.17 11.16
N ASN A 135 -15.54 -0.75 12.06
CA ASN A 135 -16.16 -0.90 13.37
C ASN A 135 -15.64 0.12 14.39
N HIS A 136 -14.36 0.48 14.33
CA HIS A 136 -13.71 1.36 15.33
C HIS A 136 -13.59 2.81 14.86
N ASP A 137 -13.27 3.01 13.56
CA ASP A 137 -13.00 4.35 13.04
C ASP A 137 -14.12 4.88 12.13
N GLY A 138 -15.14 4.06 11.84
CA GLY A 138 -16.23 4.43 10.93
C GLY A 138 -15.76 4.56 9.46
N LEU A 139 -14.62 3.99 9.10
CA LEU A 139 -14.01 4.11 7.78
C LEU A 139 -14.37 2.91 6.90
N PHE A 140 -15.27 3.12 5.95
CA PHE A 140 -15.67 2.10 4.96
C PHE A 140 -14.81 2.20 3.70
N LEU A 141 -13.66 1.52 3.70
CA LEU A 141 -12.62 1.63 2.68
C LEU A 141 -12.56 0.42 1.74
N GLY A 142 -11.99 0.64 0.54
CA GLY A 142 -11.70 -0.40 -0.43
C GLY A 142 -10.47 -1.24 -0.07
N SER A 143 -10.28 -2.35 -0.79
CA SER A 143 -9.28 -3.37 -0.50
C SER A 143 -7.83 -2.85 -0.49
N SER A 144 -7.48 -2.01 -1.46
CA SER A 144 -6.14 -1.41 -1.56
C SER A 144 -5.85 -0.44 -0.41
N SER A 145 -6.86 0.28 0.08
CA SER A 145 -6.74 1.13 1.28
C SER A 145 -6.48 0.30 2.53
N CYS A 146 -7.14 -0.86 2.64
CA CYS A 146 -6.96 -1.76 3.79
C CYS A 146 -5.55 -2.35 3.86
N ILE A 147 -4.92 -2.72 2.73
CA ILE A 147 -3.53 -3.18 2.77
C ILE A 147 -2.56 -2.04 3.10
N ASN A 148 -2.85 -0.81 2.66
CA ASN A 148 -2.06 0.35 3.07
C ASN A 148 -2.10 0.52 4.59
N ALA A 149 -3.27 0.42 5.20
CA ALA A 149 -3.44 0.47 6.66
C ALA A 149 -2.75 -0.69 7.39
N CYS A 150 -2.81 -1.93 6.88
CA CYS A 150 -2.04 -3.06 7.41
C CYS A 150 -0.54 -2.76 7.42
N SER A 151 -0.03 -2.17 6.33
CA SER A 151 1.39 -1.82 6.23
C SER A 151 1.82 -0.74 7.22
N VAL A 152 0.90 0.14 7.67
CA VAL A 152 1.16 1.05 8.80
C VAL A 152 1.44 0.26 10.07
N VAL A 153 0.61 -0.75 10.37
CA VAL A 153 0.79 -1.61 11.56
C VAL A 153 2.13 -2.34 11.50
N ASP A 154 2.46 -2.94 10.35
CA ASP A 154 3.72 -3.66 10.17
C ASP A 154 4.94 -2.74 10.32
N TYR A 155 4.87 -1.52 9.74
CA TYR A 155 5.92 -0.51 9.87
C TYR A 155 6.11 -0.08 11.32
N VAL A 156 5.02 0.25 12.03
CA VAL A 156 5.06 0.64 13.45
C VAL A 156 5.68 -0.44 14.32
N ARG A 157 5.39 -1.72 14.03
CA ARG A 157 5.97 -2.86 14.75
C ARG A 157 7.45 -3.04 14.47
N GLU A 158 7.83 -3.04 13.18
CA GLU A 158 9.23 -3.24 12.77
C GLU A 158 10.16 -2.22 13.45
N PHE A 159 9.74 -0.96 13.49
CA PHE A 159 10.52 0.13 14.05
C PHE A 159 10.17 0.52 15.50
N LYS A 160 9.25 -0.21 16.14
CA LYS A 160 8.80 0.02 17.54
C LYS A 160 8.34 1.46 17.80
N LEU A 161 7.51 1.98 16.92
CA LEU A 161 7.11 3.39 16.90
C LEU A 161 5.83 3.71 17.71
N GLN A 162 5.27 2.75 18.45
CA GLN A 162 4.10 3.01 19.29
C GLN A 162 4.38 4.15 20.28
N GLY A 163 3.50 5.17 20.28
CA GLY A 163 3.64 6.34 21.15
C GLY A 163 4.79 7.29 20.81
N SER A 164 5.46 7.10 19.66
CA SER A 164 6.60 7.92 19.23
C SER A 164 6.25 9.34 18.77
N GLY A 165 4.97 9.60 18.48
CA GLY A 165 4.52 10.86 17.86
C GLY A 165 4.88 11.01 16.39
N LYS A 166 5.31 9.94 15.72
CA LYS A 166 5.61 9.93 14.29
C LYS A 166 4.36 10.08 13.42
N ASN A 167 4.48 10.87 12.36
CA ASN A 167 3.41 11.10 11.39
C ASN A 167 3.55 10.12 10.22
N ILE A 168 2.65 9.15 10.14
CA ILE A 168 2.60 8.15 9.08
C ILE A 168 1.38 8.44 8.20
N VAL A 169 1.61 8.67 6.91
CA VAL A 169 0.57 8.95 5.92
C VAL A 169 0.41 7.76 4.99
N PHE A 170 -0.83 7.29 4.82
CA PHE A 170 -1.14 6.29 3.79
C PHE A 170 -2.27 6.76 2.87
N ILE A 171 -2.34 6.19 1.67
CA ILE A 171 -3.38 6.52 0.71
C ILE A 171 -4.65 5.71 0.98
N ALA A 172 -5.76 6.39 1.27
CA ALA A 172 -7.11 5.84 1.20
C ALA A 172 -7.60 5.95 -0.25
N CYS A 173 -7.46 4.85 -1.02
CA CYS A 173 -7.59 4.86 -2.47
C CYS A 173 -9.04 5.06 -2.94
N ASP A 174 -9.97 4.31 -2.36
CA ASP A 174 -11.39 4.36 -2.69
C ASP A 174 -12.29 3.85 -1.56
N SER A 175 -13.59 4.00 -1.76
CA SER A 175 -14.62 3.54 -0.83
C SER A 175 -14.89 2.04 -0.97
N GLY A 176 -15.21 1.39 0.15
CA GLY A 176 -15.69 0.01 0.21
C GLY A 176 -16.93 -0.27 -0.66
N SER A 177 -17.72 0.76 -0.99
CA SER A 177 -18.89 0.62 -1.86
C SER A 177 -18.58 0.07 -3.26
N ARG A 178 -17.34 0.22 -3.72
CA ARG A 178 -16.87 -0.33 -5.00
C ARG A 178 -16.49 -1.81 -4.92
N HIS A 179 -16.38 -2.38 -3.72
CA HIS A 179 -15.84 -3.70 -3.45
C HIS A 179 -16.86 -4.66 -2.80
N LEU A 180 -18.16 -4.37 -2.89
CA LEU A 180 -19.24 -5.11 -2.21
C LEU A 180 -19.37 -6.55 -2.69
N SER A 181 -19.16 -6.80 -3.99
CA SER A 181 -19.41 -8.10 -4.61
C SER A 181 -18.32 -9.15 -4.34
N LYS A 182 -17.11 -8.73 -3.96
CA LYS A 182 -15.96 -9.62 -3.74
C LYS A 182 -15.34 -9.38 -2.36
N PHE A 183 -14.56 -8.33 -2.20
CA PHE A 183 -13.77 -8.09 -0.99
C PHE A 183 -14.65 -7.93 0.27
N TRP A 184 -15.65 -7.04 0.23
CA TRP A 184 -16.53 -6.82 1.37
C TRP A 184 -17.48 -7.98 1.63
N LYS A 185 -17.87 -8.75 0.60
CA LYS A 185 -18.61 -9.99 0.80
C LYS A 185 -17.81 -10.96 1.68
N GLU A 186 -16.52 -11.16 1.38
CA GLU A 186 -15.65 -12.02 2.18
C GLU A 186 -15.39 -11.43 3.58
N ALA A 187 -15.19 -10.12 3.69
CA ALA A 187 -15.00 -9.46 4.97
C ALA A 187 -16.22 -9.61 5.90
N LEU A 188 -17.44 -9.56 5.35
CA LEU A 188 -18.68 -9.73 6.11
C LEU A 188 -18.96 -11.20 6.47
N ASN A 189 -18.36 -12.16 5.78
CA ASN A 189 -18.47 -13.58 6.12
C ASN A 189 -17.60 -13.99 7.31
N ILE A 190 -16.70 -13.12 7.78
CA ILE A 190 -15.93 -13.37 9.00
C ILE A 190 -16.87 -13.32 10.21
N GLU A 191 -16.94 -14.43 10.94
CA GLU A 191 -17.72 -14.49 12.18
C GLU A 191 -17.22 -13.45 13.20
N GLU A 192 -18.12 -12.84 13.95
CA GLU A 192 -17.79 -11.84 14.97
C GLU A 192 -16.73 -12.34 15.98
N ALA A 193 -16.82 -13.61 16.39
CA ALA A 193 -15.85 -14.23 17.29
C ALA A 193 -14.44 -14.41 16.69
N ALA A 194 -14.32 -14.32 15.35
CA ALA A 194 -13.06 -14.44 14.63
C ALA A 194 -12.47 -13.08 14.23
N LEU A 195 -13.14 -11.97 14.58
CA LEU A 195 -12.59 -10.64 14.38
C LEU A 195 -11.46 -10.37 15.36
N ILE A 196 -10.46 -9.61 14.91
CA ILE A 196 -9.37 -9.17 15.80
C ILE A 196 -9.91 -8.20 16.85
N ASN A 197 -9.40 -8.32 18.06
CA ASN A 197 -9.70 -7.42 19.18
C ASN A 197 -8.65 -6.32 19.35
N SER A 198 -7.53 -6.47 18.68
CA SER A 198 -6.42 -5.51 18.68
C SER A 198 -5.68 -5.58 17.34
N LEU A 199 -5.13 -4.45 16.92
CA LEU A 199 -4.25 -4.40 15.74
C LEU A 199 -2.99 -5.26 15.92
N ASP A 200 -2.63 -5.62 17.14
CA ASP A 200 -1.52 -6.53 17.43
C ASP A 200 -1.78 -7.98 16.98
N GLU A 201 -3.03 -8.32 16.69
CA GLU A 201 -3.42 -9.66 16.20
C GLU A 201 -3.33 -9.80 14.66
N LEU A 202 -3.04 -8.72 13.93
CA LEU A 202 -2.77 -8.77 12.49
C LEU A 202 -1.43 -9.45 12.21
N ILE A 203 -1.42 -10.76 11.95
CA ILE A 203 -0.22 -11.57 11.73
C ILE A 203 -0.26 -12.23 10.33
#